data_8913a310881908d2c7c2740a6198885b
#
_entry.id   8913a310881908d2c7c2740a6198885b
#
_cell.length_a   1.000
_cell.length_b   1.000
_cell.length_c   1.000
_cell.angle_alpha   90.00
_cell.angle_beta   90.00
_cell.angle_gamma   90.00
#
_symmetry.space_group_name_H-M   'P 1'
#
loop_
_entity.id
_entity.type
_entity.pdbx_description
1 polymer ?
#
loop_
_entity_poly.entity_id
_entity_poly.type
_entity_poly.pdbx_seq_one_letter_code
_entity_poly.pdbx_strand_id
1 'polypeptide(L)'
;MKKILLTLLITLFSSSIFASDDKPGRFFEDQPDVNDDYQIHFIYMLSANEKDREFDINGKIEKYANKMNKLVEKYSKKTKGSSGAKKYKYDYRKDGKLDVTFIRLDKKTKEMHKYINQNYKGWLWLNGFNNPKKVYFTFADVKSVDGGEGGVGMASMFLKNKYNRKVDDMIRTALHEMHHSMGGGFACVPGMSKNAHFTSGQDTPAKQMFFGKAYVHDVEG
;
A
#
# COMPACT_ATOMS: atom_id res chain seq x y z
N MET A 1 -9.71 -69.15 -13.80
CA MET A 1 -10.39 -68.03 -13.11
C MET A 1 -9.30 -67.12 -12.53
N LYS A 2 -9.04 -65.99 -13.19
CA LYS A 2 -8.00 -64.98 -12.77
C LYS A 2 -8.68 -63.98 -11.84
N LYS A 3 -8.26 -63.91 -10.57
CA LYS A 3 -8.71 -62.91 -9.62
C LYS A 3 -8.00 -61.60 -9.95
N ILE A 4 -8.73 -60.58 -10.41
CA ILE A 4 -8.25 -59.23 -10.59
C ILE A 4 -8.27 -58.56 -9.21
N LEU A 5 -7.06 -58.26 -8.69
CA LEU A 5 -6.90 -57.49 -7.44
C LEU A 5 -6.99 -56.03 -7.82
N LEU A 6 -8.12 -55.40 -7.51
CA LEU A 6 -8.32 -53.95 -7.71
C LEU A 6 -7.63 -53.21 -6.57
N THR A 7 -6.41 -52.71 -6.80
CA THR A 7 -5.69 -51.88 -5.83
C THR A 7 -6.24 -50.47 -5.92
N LEU A 8 -7.08 -50.10 -4.95
CA LEU A 8 -7.61 -48.75 -4.80
C LEU A 8 -6.47 -47.86 -4.30
N LEU A 9 -5.85 -47.08 -5.21
CA LEU A 9 -4.85 -46.08 -4.87
C LEU A 9 -5.55 -44.85 -4.26
N ILE A 10 -5.68 -44.83 -2.94
CA ILE A 10 -6.15 -43.65 -2.21
C ILE A 10 -5.00 -42.64 -2.22
N THR A 11 -5.02 -41.71 -3.19
CA THR A 11 -4.20 -40.52 -3.15
C THR A 11 -4.72 -39.61 -2.03
N LEU A 12 -4.08 -39.69 -0.88
CA LEU A 12 -4.22 -38.72 0.18
C LEU A 12 -3.66 -37.39 -0.36
N PHE A 13 -4.55 -36.56 -0.91
CA PHE A 13 -4.29 -35.16 -1.03
C PHE A 13 -4.13 -34.62 0.39
N SER A 14 -2.91 -34.49 0.85
CA SER A 14 -2.59 -33.61 1.98
C SER A 14 -2.91 -32.19 1.53
N SER A 15 -4.18 -31.81 1.65
CA SER A 15 -4.59 -30.42 1.68
C SER A 15 -3.86 -29.80 2.87
N SER A 16 -2.77 -29.14 2.60
CA SER A 16 -2.16 -28.20 3.54
C SER A 16 -3.30 -27.30 4.01
N ILE A 17 -3.64 -27.38 5.29
CA ILE A 17 -4.60 -26.51 5.95
C ILE A 17 -3.92 -25.13 6.06
N PHE A 18 -3.72 -24.46 4.93
CA PHE A 18 -3.72 -23.02 4.92
C PHE A 18 -5.18 -22.64 5.14
N ALA A 19 -5.47 -21.93 6.24
CA ALA A 19 -6.75 -21.27 6.37
C ALA A 19 -6.99 -20.54 5.03
N SER A 20 -8.04 -20.95 4.31
CA SER A 20 -8.31 -20.48 2.96
C SER A 20 -8.26 -18.95 2.97
N ASP A 21 -7.50 -18.34 2.07
CA ASP A 21 -7.53 -16.89 1.90
C ASP A 21 -8.87 -16.43 1.30
N ASP A 22 -9.66 -17.36 0.78
CA ASP A 22 -11.00 -17.10 0.29
C ASP A 22 -11.95 -16.86 1.46
N LYS A 23 -12.37 -15.58 1.59
CA LYS A 23 -13.27 -15.11 2.65
C LYS A 23 -14.37 -14.23 2.06
N PRO A 24 -15.57 -14.26 2.61
CA PRO A 24 -16.67 -13.41 2.14
C PRO A 24 -16.29 -11.92 2.10
N GLY A 25 -16.47 -11.32 0.93
CA GLY A 25 -16.18 -9.89 0.72
C GLY A 25 -14.74 -9.56 0.37
N ARG A 26 -13.86 -10.55 0.23
CA ARG A 26 -12.48 -10.39 -0.22
C ARG A 26 -12.39 -10.43 -1.73
N PHE A 27 -11.52 -9.59 -2.29
CA PHE A 27 -11.20 -9.53 -3.72
C PHE A 27 -9.71 -9.76 -3.92
N PHE A 28 -9.37 -10.51 -4.95
CA PHE A 28 -7.99 -10.87 -5.30
C PHE A 28 -7.46 -10.10 -6.51
N GLU A 29 -8.28 -9.23 -7.06
CA GLU A 29 -7.99 -8.39 -8.22
C GLU A 29 -8.62 -7.02 -8.05
N ASP A 30 -8.12 -6.05 -8.79
CA ASP A 30 -8.66 -4.70 -8.91
C ASP A 30 -10.05 -4.79 -9.56
N GLN A 31 -11.08 -4.28 -8.89
CA GLN A 31 -12.46 -4.36 -9.37
C GLN A 31 -12.71 -3.30 -10.45
N PRO A 32 -13.71 -3.50 -11.32
CA PRO A 32 -14.02 -2.53 -12.37
C PRO A 32 -14.31 -1.13 -11.81
N ASP A 33 -13.60 -0.14 -12.33
CA ASP A 33 -13.74 1.26 -11.95
C ASP A 33 -15.16 1.79 -12.09
N VAL A 34 -15.61 2.61 -11.14
CA VAL A 34 -16.91 3.29 -11.21
C VAL A 34 -16.85 4.63 -11.96
N ASN A 35 -15.65 5.15 -12.16
CA ASN A 35 -15.38 6.37 -12.93
C ASN A 35 -13.99 6.32 -13.53
N ASP A 36 -13.63 7.31 -14.35
CA ASP A 36 -12.34 7.40 -15.06
C ASP A 36 -11.39 8.44 -14.44
N ASP A 37 -11.51 8.69 -13.14
CA ASP A 37 -10.67 9.63 -12.41
C ASP A 37 -9.28 9.05 -12.08
N TYR A 38 -8.32 9.95 -11.80
CA TYR A 38 -7.09 9.54 -11.11
C TYR A 38 -7.42 9.18 -9.67
N GLN A 39 -7.04 7.99 -9.24
CA GLN A 39 -7.42 7.46 -7.92
C GLN A 39 -6.34 6.59 -7.29
N ILE A 40 -6.46 6.38 -5.98
CA ILE A 40 -5.59 5.50 -5.22
C ILE A 40 -6.34 4.20 -4.98
N HIS A 41 -5.78 3.11 -5.49
CA HIS A 41 -6.23 1.75 -5.20
C HIS A 41 -5.42 1.16 -4.05
N PHE A 42 -6.10 0.51 -3.11
CA PHE A 42 -5.47 -0.06 -1.93
C PHE A 42 -5.27 -1.57 -2.05
N ILE A 43 -4.13 -2.02 -1.55
CA ILE A 43 -3.78 -3.44 -1.50
C ILE A 43 -3.46 -3.82 -0.05
N TYR A 44 -4.04 -4.90 0.43
CA TYR A 44 -3.62 -5.56 1.65
C TYR A 44 -2.77 -6.78 1.33
N MET A 45 -1.49 -6.74 1.72
CA MET A 45 -0.53 -7.76 1.32
C MET A 45 0.06 -8.51 2.51
N LEU A 46 0.14 -9.83 2.35
CA LEU A 46 0.79 -10.76 3.28
C LEU A 46 1.96 -11.50 2.61
N SER A 47 2.93 -11.90 3.41
CA SER A 47 3.86 -12.96 3.03
C SER A 47 3.25 -14.35 3.21
N ALA A 48 3.88 -15.36 2.62
CA ALA A 48 3.39 -16.75 2.67
C ALA A 48 3.16 -17.27 4.10
N ASN A 49 3.95 -16.82 5.06
CA ASN A 49 3.94 -17.31 6.45
C ASN A 49 3.34 -16.33 7.47
N GLU A 50 2.72 -15.23 7.02
CA GLU A 50 2.09 -14.29 7.93
C GLU A 50 0.63 -14.63 8.21
N LYS A 51 0.23 -14.42 9.46
CA LYS A 51 -1.17 -14.57 9.87
C LYS A 51 -2.01 -13.45 9.25
N ASP A 52 -3.11 -13.84 8.64
CA ASP A 52 -4.09 -12.91 8.11
C ASP A 52 -4.88 -12.22 9.24
N ARG A 53 -4.85 -10.87 9.23
CA ARG A 53 -5.61 -10.00 10.14
C ARG A 53 -6.86 -9.42 9.50
N GLU A 54 -7.16 -9.81 8.25
CA GLU A 54 -8.38 -9.47 7.51
C GLU A 54 -8.60 -7.96 7.32
N PHE A 55 -7.51 -7.18 7.19
CA PHE A 55 -7.61 -5.71 7.15
C PHE A 55 -8.29 -5.19 5.90
N ASP A 56 -8.35 -5.97 4.84
CA ASP A 56 -9.07 -5.70 3.59
C ASP A 56 -10.59 -5.76 3.76
N ILE A 57 -11.10 -6.67 4.61
CA ILE A 57 -12.54 -6.92 4.76
C ILE A 57 -13.15 -6.46 6.07
N ASN A 58 -12.34 -6.16 7.09
CA ASN A 58 -12.84 -5.72 8.42
C ASN A 58 -12.91 -4.19 8.60
N GLY A 59 -12.75 -3.42 7.52
CA GLY A 59 -12.81 -1.94 7.54
C GLY A 59 -11.56 -1.26 8.09
N LYS A 60 -10.48 -2.00 8.36
CA LYS A 60 -9.27 -1.43 8.96
C LYS A 60 -8.53 -0.52 7.99
N ILE A 61 -8.36 -0.95 6.73
CA ILE A 61 -7.72 -0.13 5.68
C ILE A 61 -8.57 1.09 5.37
N GLU A 62 -9.89 0.96 5.28
CA GLU A 62 -10.78 2.10 5.09
C GLU A 62 -10.62 3.14 6.20
N LYS A 63 -10.51 2.70 7.45
CA LYS A 63 -10.22 3.58 8.58
C LYS A 63 -8.89 4.31 8.44
N TYR A 64 -7.85 3.65 7.90
CA TYR A 64 -6.56 4.26 7.63
C TYR A 64 -6.65 5.28 6.49
N ALA A 65 -7.25 4.92 5.37
CA ALA A 65 -7.50 5.79 4.23
C ALA A 65 -8.26 7.07 4.65
N ASN A 66 -9.32 6.93 5.45
CA ASN A 66 -10.07 8.05 5.99
C ASN A 66 -9.22 8.97 6.89
N LYS A 67 -8.29 8.40 7.69
CA LYS A 67 -7.35 9.20 8.49
C LYS A 67 -6.32 9.92 7.61
N MET A 68 -5.82 9.28 6.55
CA MET A 68 -4.94 9.93 5.57
C MET A 68 -5.64 11.17 4.98
N ASN A 69 -6.86 11.02 4.49
CA ASN A 69 -7.61 12.13 3.90
C ASN A 69 -7.94 13.25 4.91
N LYS A 70 -8.23 12.92 6.18
CA LYS A 70 -8.40 13.94 7.23
C LYS A 70 -7.14 14.77 7.44
N LEU A 71 -5.96 14.17 7.39
CA LEU A 71 -4.71 14.91 7.50
C LEU A 71 -4.43 15.75 6.26
N VAL A 72 -4.60 15.22 5.06
CA VAL A 72 -4.43 15.95 3.81
C VAL A 72 -5.38 17.16 3.78
N GLU A 73 -6.64 16.97 4.12
CA GLU A 73 -7.63 18.07 4.20
C GLU A 73 -7.21 19.15 5.21
N LYS A 74 -6.80 18.72 6.41
CA LYS A 74 -6.38 19.64 7.48
C LYS A 74 -5.22 20.51 7.06
N TYR A 75 -4.20 19.94 6.39
CA TYR A 75 -2.98 20.67 6.05
C TYR A 75 -3.08 21.42 4.74
N SER A 76 -3.78 20.89 3.74
CA SER A 76 -4.01 21.61 2.49
C SER A 76 -4.78 22.91 2.68
N LYS A 77 -5.72 22.97 3.62
CA LYS A 77 -6.39 24.23 4.01
C LYS A 77 -5.46 25.30 4.54
N LYS A 78 -4.33 24.92 5.15
CA LYS A 78 -3.37 25.82 5.78
C LYS A 78 -2.21 26.20 4.88
N THR A 79 -2.09 25.57 3.72
CA THR A 79 -1.00 25.81 2.79
C THR A 79 -1.20 27.11 2.04
N LYS A 80 -0.20 28.00 2.10
CA LYS A 80 -0.21 29.29 1.36
C LYS A 80 -0.35 29.00 -0.14
N GLY A 81 -1.31 29.66 -0.78
CA GLY A 81 -1.60 29.48 -2.20
C GLY A 81 -2.48 28.28 -2.54
N SER A 82 -2.93 27.51 -1.53
CA SER A 82 -3.88 26.43 -1.76
C SER A 82 -5.26 26.98 -2.13
N SER A 83 -5.90 26.34 -3.10
CA SER A 83 -7.30 26.62 -3.48
C SER A 83 -8.33 25.99 -2.51
N GLY A 84 -7.94 25.71 -1.27
CA GLY A 84 -8.79 25.14 -0.21
C GLY A 84 -8.45 23.70 0.14
N ALA A 85 -9.39 23.03 0.81
CA ALA A 85 -9.24 21.67 1.26
C ALA A 85 -9.09 20.69 0.10
N LYS A 86 -8.05 19.85 0.15
CA LYS A 86 -7.80 18.80 -0.81
C LYS A 86 -7.96 17.43 -0.13
N LYS A 87 -8.36 16.45 -0.91
CA LYS A 87 -8.42 15.04 -0.53
C LYS A 87 -7.91 14.20 -1.68
N TYR A 88 -7.33 13.07 -1.35
CA TYR A 88 -7.10 12.04 -2.36
C TYR A 88 -8.43 11.45 -2.81
N LYS A 89 -8.55 11.14 -4.09
CA LYS A 89 -9.61 10.29 -4.62
C LYS A 89 -9.19 8.85 -4.42
N TYR A 90 -10.03 8.08 -3.79
CA TYR A 90 -9.83 6.66 -3.59
C TYR A 90 -10.67 5.86 -4.56
N ASP A 91 -10.20 4.68 -4.88
CA ASP A 91 -10.91 3.73 -5.68
C ASP A 91 -12.04 3.09 -4.88
N TYR A 92 -13.26 3.15 -5.41
CA TYR A 92 -14.46 2.60 -4.78
C TYR A 92 -15.16 1.65 -5.74
N ARG A 93 -15.67 0.57 -5.22
CA ARG A 93 -16.52 -0.38 -5.95
C ARG A 93 -17.91 0.19 -6.20
N LYS A 94 -18.66 -0.47 -7.07
CA LYS A 94 -20.06 -0.11 -7.39
C LYS A 94 -20.99 -0.13 -6.17
N ASP A 95 -20.67 -0.90 -5.14
CA ASP A 95 -21.42 -0.93 -3.86
C ASP A 95 -21.08 0.23 -2.92
N GLY A 96 -20.23 1.15 -3.34
CA GLY A 96 -19.80 2.33 -2.59
C GLY A 96 -18.74 2.06 -1.51
N LYS A 97 -18.26 0.81 -1.39
CA LYS A 97 -17.18 0.48 -0.47
C LYS A 97 -15.83 0.71 -1.12
N LEU A 98 -14.83 1.00 -0.29
CA LEU A 98 -13.44 1.13 -0.73
C LEU A 98 -13.02 -0.17 -1.44
N ASP A 99 -12.41 -0.04 -2.62
CA ASP A 99 -11.82 -1.19 -3.28
C ASP A 99 -10.47 -1.51 -2.65
N VAL A 100 -10.35 -2.71 -2.12
CA VAL A 100 -9.14 -3.21 -1.48
C VAL A 100 -8.86 -4.61 -1.98
N THR A 101 -7.76 -4.76 -2.70
CA THR A 101 -7.32 -6.08 -3.17
C THR A 101 -6.49 -6.79 -2.11
N PHE A 102 -6.75 -8.07 -1.90
CA PHE A 102 -5.92 -8.94 -1.07
C PHE A 102 -4.87 -9.65 -1.92
N ILE A 103 -3.62 -9.64 -1.45
CA ILE A 103 -2.52 -10.37 -2.08
C ILE A 103 -1.76 -11.16 -1.01
N ARG A 104 -1.57 -12.47 -1.24
CA ARG A 104 -0.57 -13.25 -0.52
C ARG A 104 0.55 -13.63 -1.47
N LEU A 105 1.75 -13.10 -1.21
CA LEU A 105 2.92 -13.43 -1.99
C LEU A 105 3.56 -14.73 -1.49
N ASP A 106 4.00 -15.57 -2.43
CA ASP A 106 4.81 -16.77 -2.14
C ASP A 106 6.26 -16.39 -1.81
N LYS A 107 6.40 -15.59 -0.74
CA LYS A 107 7.69 -15.14 -0.19
C LYS A 107 7.59 -15.16 1.33
N LYS A 108 8.65 -15.60 1.99
CA LYS A 108 8.72 -15.56 3.46
C LYS A 108 8.92 -14.12 3.94
N THR A 109 8.45 -13.80 5.14
CA THR A 109 8.53 -12.46 5.73
C THR A 109 9.93 -11.85 5.66
N LYS A 110 10.99 -12.64 5.88
CA LYS A 110 12.38 -12.19 5.82
C LYS A 110 12.85 -11.73 4.43
N GLU A 111 12.14 -12.15 3.37
CA GLU A 111 12.46 -11.83 1.98
C GLU A 111 11.67 -10.62 1.47
N MET A 112 10.57 -10.28 2.16
CA MET A 112 9.59 -9.28 1.69
C MET A 112 10.18 -7.89 1.51
N HIS A 113 11.02 -7.42 2.45
CA HIS A 113 11.64 -6.11 2.34
C HIS A 113 12.41 -5.95 1.02
N LYS A 114 13.36 -6.87 0.76
CA LYS A 114 14.13 -6.86 -0.49
C LYS A 114 13.25 -7.03 -1.72
N TYR A 115 12.25 -7.90 -1.64
CA TYR A 115 11.36 -8.17 -2.77
C TYR A 115 10.51 -6.94 -3.14
N ILE A 116 9.94 -6.25 -2.15
CA ILE A 116 9.14 -5.05 -2.38
C ILE A 116 9.98 -3.97 -3.04
N ASN A 117 11.17 -3.71 -2.54
CA ASN A 117 12.06 -2.67 -3.06
C ASN A 117 12.56 -2.96 -4.49
N GLN A 118 12.70 -4.22 -4.88
CA GLN A 118 13.37 -4.59 -6.15
C GLN A 118 12.41 -5.12 -7.22
N ASN A 119 11.37 -5.84 -6.85
CA ASN A 119 10.61 -6.66 -7.79
C ASN A 119 9.09 -6.39 -7.77
N TYR A 120 8.56 -5.89 -6.67
CA TYR A 120 7.12 -5.84 -6.44
C TYR A 120 6.39 -4.97 -7.45
N LYS A 121 6.96 -3.86 -7.86
CA LYS A 121 6.36 -2.99 -8.89
C LYS A 121 6.17 -3.74 -10.21
N GLY A 122 7.19 -4.48 -10.65
CA GLY A 122 7.10 -5.30 -11.86
C GLY A 122 6.08 -6.43 -11.70
N TRP A 123 6.02 -7.03 -10.52
CA TRP A 123 5.01 -8.05 -10.22
C TRP A 123 3.58 -7.49 -10.29
N LEU A 124 3.34 -6.33 -9.69
CA LEU A 124 2.04 -5.65 -9.77
C LEU A 124 1.63 -5.40 -11.22
N TRP A 125 2.54 -4.86 -12.02
CA TRP A 125 2.30 -4.59 -13.44
C TRP A 125 1.88 -5.85 -14.20
N LEU A 126 2.60 -6.96 -14.02
CA LEU A 126 2.35 -8.24 -14.69
C LEU A 126 1.05 -8.93 -14.20
N ASN A 127 0.54 -8.56 -13.05
CA ASN A 127 -0.68 -9.11 -12.45
C ASN A 127 -1.89 -8.16 -12.56
N GLY A 128 -1.87 -7.22 -13.51
CA GLY A 128 -3.03 -6.39 -13.84
C GLY A 128 -3.13 -5.08 -13.07
N PHE A 129 -2.22 -4.80 -12.12
CA PHE A 129 -2.17 -3.53 -11.39
C PHE A 129 -1.35 -2.50 -12.18
N ASN A 130 -1.86 -2.12 -13.35
CA ASN A 130 -1.12 -1.30 -14.33
C ASN A 130 -1.96 -0.18 -14.95
N ASN A 131 -3.11 0.18 -14.36
CA ASN A 131 -3.91 1.30 -14.81
C ASN A 131 -3.11 2.62 -14.60
N PRO A 132 -2.81 3.39 -15.67
CA PRO A 132 -2.01 4.61 -15.57
C PRO A 132 -2.67 5.74 -14.77
N LYS A 133 -3.96 5.63 -14.49
CA LYS A 133 -4.71 6.57 -13.64
C LYS A 133 -4.76 6.16 -12.17
N LYS A 134 -4.13 5.03 -11.81
CA LYS A 134 -4.09 4.55 -10.43
C LYS A 134 -2.70 4.65 -9.82
N VAL A 135 -2.66 5.05 -8.55
CA VAL A 135 -1.55 4.79 -7.65
C VAL A 135 -1.93 3.58 -6.82
N TYR A 136 -1.13 2.53 -6.88
CA TYR A 136 -1.34 1.32 -6.09
C TYR A 136 -0.63 1.43 -4.74
N PHE A 137 -1.41 1.56 -3.68
CA PHE A 137 -0.90 1.72 -2.32
C PHE A 137 -1.07 0.44 -1.50
N THR A 138 0.05 -0.15 -1.11
CA THR A 138 0.08 -1.44 -0.42
C THR A 138 0.29 -1.28 1.09
N PHE A 139 -0.66 -1.77 1.88
CA PHE A 139 -0.47 -2.05 3.29
C PHE A 139 0.13 -3.46 3.45
N ALA A 140 1.44 -3.53 3.54
CA ALA A 140 2.17 -4.78 3.68
C ALA A 140 2.21 -5.22 5.15
N ASP A 141 1.47 -6.25 5.50
CA ASP A 141 1.37 -6.75 6.88
C ASP A 141 2.55 -7.66 7.24
N VAL A 142 3.74 -7.14 7.04
CA VAL A 142 5.00 -7.82 7.26
C VAL A 142 5.94 -6.95 8.09
N LYS A 143 6.95 -7.60 8.69
CA LYS A 143 8.04 -6.92 9.38
C LYS A 143 9.08 -6.47 8.35
N SER A 144 9.54 -5.22 8.48
CA SER A 144 10.63 -4.66 7.68
C SER A 144 11.53 -3.79 8.54
N VAL A 145 12.72 -3.46 8.06
CA VAL A 145 13.62 -2.48 8.68
C VAL A 145 13.17 -1.06 8.40
N ASP A 146 12.58 -0.81 7.23
CA ASP A 146 12.05 0.49 6.81
C ASP A 146 10.56 0.64 7.16
N GLY A 147 10.10 1.87 7.23
CA GLY A 147 8.69 2.20 7.49
C GLY A 147 7.80 1.96 6.27
N GLY A 148 8.31 2.27 5.11
CA GLY A 148 7.64 2.16 3.82
C GLY A 148 8.61 2.18 2.66
N GLU A 149 8.08 2.21 1.46
CA GLU A 149 8.80 2.30 0.18
C GLU A 149 7.88 2.97 -0.84
N GLY A 150 8.35 4.02 -1.49
CA GLY A 150 7.57 4.76 -2.48
C GLY A 150 8.30 4.94 -3.80
N GLY A 151 7.61 4.73 -4.90
CA GLY A 151 8.07 5.00 -6.25
C GLY A 151 6.91 5.35 -7.16
N VAL A 152 7.16 6.01 -8.28
CA VAL A 152 6.11 6.51 -9.18
C VAL A 152 5.05 5.45 -9.49
N GLY A 153 3.80 5.76 -9.19
CA GLY A 153 2.63 4.92 -9.40
C GLY A 153 2.43 3.81 -8.36
N MET A 154 3.37 3.65 -7.41
CA MET A 154 3.26 2.63 -6.37
C MET A 154 3.87 3.11 -5.05
N ALA A 155 3.23 2.76 -3.95
CA ALA A 155 3.80 2.89 -2.62
C ALA A 155 3.45 1.70 -1.74
N SER A 156 4.29 1.42 -0.76
CA SER A 156 4.09 0.35 0.22
C SER A 156 4.41 0.86 1.61
N MET A 157 3.62 0.43 2.60
CA MET A 157 3.88 0.69 4.00
C MET A 157 3.93 -0.61 4.78
N PHE A 158 4.95 -0.79 5.61
CA PHE A 158 5.15 -2.00 6.41
C PHE A 158 4.47 -1.89 7.78
N LEU A 159 3.33 -2.57 7.93
CA LEU A 159 2.47 -2.47 9.13
C LEU A 159 3.12 -2.96 10.43
N LYS A 160 4.13 -3.83 10.35
CA LYS A 160 4.85 -4.39 11.52
C LYS A 160 6.22 -3.77 11.74
N ASN A 161 6.51 -2.63 11.11
CA ASN A 161 7.73 -1.90 11.36
C ASN A 161 7.71 -1.18 12.73
N LYS A 162 8.88 -1.01 13.34
CA LYS A 162 9.02 -0.32 14.62
C LYS A 162 8.58 1.15 14.60
N TYR A 163 8.67 1.81 13.45
CA TYR A 163 8.24 3.21 13.26
C TYR A 163 6.72 3.33 13.11
N ASN A 164 6.02 2.24 12.76
CA ASN A 164 4.58 2.21 12.51
C ASN A 164 3.76 1.64 13.69
N ARG A 165 4.28 1.71 14.92
CA ARG A 165 3.62 1.14 16.11
C ARG A 165 2.36 1.89 16.50
N LYS A 166 2.37 3.21 16.36
CA LYS A 166 1.21 4.07 16.62
C LYS A 166 0.50 4.35 15.29
N VAL A 167 -0.82 4.41 15.34
CA VAL A 167 -1.62 4.67 14.13
C VAL A 167 -1.25 6.00 13.48
N ASP A 168 -0.97 7.04 14.26
CA ASP A 168 -0.63 8.35 13.71
C ASP A 168 0.74 8.36 13.02
N ASP A 169 1.74 7.63 13.55
CA ASP A 169 3.03 7.49 12.90
C ASP A 169 2.88 6.70 11.59
N MET A 170 2.09 5.64 11.62
CA MET A 170 1.77 4.84 10.46
C MET A 170 1.09 5.66 9.35
N ILE A 171 0.13 6.53 9.70
CA ILE A 171 -0.53 7.40 8.73
C ILE A 171 0.44 8.43 8.14
N ARG A 172 1.40 8.94 8.93
CA ARG A 172 2.45 9.83 8.42
C ARG A 172 3.37 9.10 7.44
N THR A 173 3.83 7.90 7.78
CA THR A 173 4.61 7.06 6.86
C THR A 173 3.83 6.80 5.57
N ALA A 174 2.55 6.44 5.66
CA ALA A 174 1.72 6.21 4.48
C ALA A 174 1.64 7.44 3.57
N LEU A 175 1.47 8.63 4.15
CA LEU A 175 1.43 9.87 3.38
C LEU A 175 2.79 10.25 2.79
N HIS A 176 3.90 9.95 3.48
CA HIS A 176 5.25 10.11 2.98
C HIS A 176 5.48 9.24 1.73
N GLU A 177 5.20 7.96 1.80
CA GLU A 177 5.35 7.05 0.65
C GLU A 177 4.39 7.41 -0.50
N MET A 178 3.18 7.89 -0.17
CA MET A 178 2.24 8.38 -1.16
C MET A 178 2.80 9.60 -1.91
N HIS A 179 3.53 10.50 -1.22
CA HIS A 179 4.20 11.63 -1.85
C HIS A 179 5.24 11.16 -2.88
N HIS A 180 6.07 10.17 -2.55
CA HIS A 180 6.99 9.57 -3.51
C HIS A 180 6.26 8.96 -4.71
N SER A 181 5.16 8.27 -4.48
CA SER A 181 4.39 7.62 -5.55
C SER A 181 3.76 8.61 -6.54
N MET A 182 3.51 9.83 -6.12
CA MET A 182 3.00 10.93 -6.93
C MET A 182 4.11 11.78 -7.57
N GLY A 183 5.35 11.35 -7.53
CA GLY A 183 6.49 12.05 -8.16
C GLY A 183 7.15 13.10 -7.27
N GLY A 184 6.79 13.19 -6.00
CA GLY A 184 7.38 14.15 -5.06
C GLY A 184 8.88 13.97 -4.83
N GLY A 185 9.43 12.80 -5.17
CA GLY A 185 10.86 12.50 -5.10
C GLY A 185 11.68 12.84 -6.34
N PHE A 186 11.11 13.45 -7.36
CA PHE A 186 11.86 13.77 -8.58
C PHE A 186 12.87 14.92 -8.37
N ALA A 187 14.04 14.78 -9.00
CA ALA A 187 15.11 15.79 -8.95
C ALA A 187 14.70 17.19 -9.44
N CYS A 188 13.63 17.28 -10.24
CA CYS A 188 13.07 18.56 -10.68
C CYS A 188 12.25 19.28 -9.60
N VAL A 189 11.92 18.62 -8.50
CA VAL A 189 11.22 19.25 -7.38
C VAL A 189 12.20 20.13 -6.62
N PRO A 190 11.90 21.45 -6.45
CA PRO A 190 12.80 22.37 -5.77
C PRO A 190 13.17 21.91 -4.36
N GLY A 191 14.48 21.83 -4.08
CA GLY A 191 14.99 21.39 -2.77
C GLY A 191 15.11 19.88 -2.59
N MET A 192 14.87 19.11 -3.63
CA MET A 192 15.03 17.65 -3.58
C MET A 192 16.51 17.26 -3.63
N SER A 193 16.91 16.32 -2.76
CA SER A 193 18.22 15.69 -2.78
C SER A 193 18.32 14.58 -3.83
N LYS A 194 19.54 14.08 -4.05
CA LYS A 194 19.76 12.92 -4.93
C LYS A 194 19.09 11.63 -4.43
N ASN A 195 18.77 11.57 -3.13
CA ASN A 195 18.11 10.42 -2.50
C ASN A 195 16.59 10.54 -2.49
N ALA A 196 16.04 11.44 -3.32
CA ALA A 196 14.60 11.68 -3.42
C ALA A 196 13.94 12.24 -2.13
N HIS A 197 14.73 12.85 -1.25
CA HIS A 197 14.26 13.53 -0.03
C HIS A 197 14.67 15.00 -0.02
N PHE A 198 13.94 15.82 0.71
CA PHE A 198 14.30 17.23 0.86
C PHE A 198 15.55 17.39 1.72
N THR A 199 16.47 18.27 1.31
CA THR A 199 17.64 18.59 2.12
C THR A 199 17.25 19.32 3.41
N SER A 200 17.90 18.97 4.53
CA SER A 200 17.65 19.60 5.81
C SER A 200 17.92 21.10 5.75
N GLY A 201 17.10 21.91 6.41
CA GLY A 201 17.26 23.35 6.50
C GLY A 201 16.64 24.18 5.36
N GLN A 202 16.12 23.56 4.33
CA GLN A 202 15.41 24.29 3.28
C GLN A 202 13.91 24.37 3.60
N ASP A 203 13.37 25.58 3.70
CA ASP A 203 11.94 25.84 3.68
C ASP A 203 11.45 25.70 2.23
N THR A 204 11.25 24.46 1.79
CA THR A 204 10.78 24.19 0.44
C THR A 204 9.26 24.31 0.37
N PRO A 205 8.70 24.70 -0.78
CA PRO A 205 7.25 24.73 -0.98
C PRO A 205 6.58 23.39 -0.67
N ALA A 206 7.23 22.26 -0.95
CA ALA A 206 6.70 20.95 -0.69
C ALA A 206 6.66 20.63 0.82
N LYS A 207 7.67 21.06 1.60
CA LYS A 207 7.64 20.92 3.07
C LYS A 207 6.47 21.69 3.67
N GLN A 208 6.13 22.84 3.11
CA GLN A 208 4.97 23.63 3.52
C GLN A 208 3.67 23.11 2.92
N MET A 209 3.72 22.53 1.70
CA MET A 209 2.56 22.18 0.92
C MET A 209 1.81 20.96 1.43
N PHE A 210 2.50 19.96 1.96
CA PHE A 210 1.84 18.70 2.33
C PHE A 210 1.55 18.55 3.81
N PHE A 211 2.39 19.04 4.73
CA PHE A 211 2.23 18.62 6.13
C PHE A 211 2.56 19.67 7.20
N GLY A 212 3.00 20.87 6.84
CA GLY A 212 3.50 21.83 7.82
C GLY A 212 4.76 21.32 8.55
N LYS A 213 5.43 22.16 9.32
CA LYS A 213 6.72 21.85 9.96
C LYS A 213 6.77 20.56 10.79
N ALA A 214 5.64 20.06 11.26
CA ALA A 214 5.59 18.93 12.19
C ALA A 214 5.52 17.54 11.52
N TYR A 215 5.34 17.46 10.20
CA TYR A 215 4.90 16.19 9.59
C TYR A 215 5.60 15.81 8.31
N VAL A 216 6.38 16.70 7.71
CA VAL A 216 7.22 16.33 6.58
C VAL A 216 8.56 15.89 7.13
N HIS A 217 8.63 14.63 7.46
CA HIS A 217 9.90 13.96 7.65
C HIS A 217 10.39 13.43 6.30
N ASP A 218 10.43 14.30 5.33
CA ASP A 218 11.14 14.05 4.08
C ASP A 218 12.49 14.76 4.08
N VAL A 219 13.00 15.01 5.26
CA VAL A 219 14.31 15.60 5.47
C VAL A 219 15.26 14.47 5.86
N GLU A 220 16.32 14.33 5.09
CA GLU A 220 17.48 13.54 5.50
C GLU A 220 18.03 14.15 6.80
N GLY A 221 17.80 13.47 7.90
CA GLY A 221 18.28 13.81 9.21
C GLY A 221 19.33 12.85 9.68
#